data_c7dfee7d9de20abe9752588bf8b12bcd
#
_entry.id   c7dfee7d9de20abe9752588bf8b12bcd
#
_cell.length_a   1.000
_cell.length_b   1.000
_cell.length_c   1.000
_cell.angle_alpha   90.00
_cell.angle_beta   90.00
_cell.angle_gamma   90.00
#
_symmetry.space_group_name_H-M   'P 1'
#
loop_
_entity.id
_entity.type
_entity.pdbx_description
1 polymer ?
#
loop_
_entity_poly.entity_id
_entity_poly.type
_entity_poly.pdbx_seq_one_letter_code
_entity_poly.pdbx_strand_id
1 'polypeptide(L)'
;LRYKLDVQDISFSQTFSEQSYPVKTLHAQNDVFEGSIINKANAATFSFTIPAITEADFEIVRDKLLDAGSFDLYIKTSADTFKLETAVITNGSFGIERSRPLSIQIQGEASKLTRGATLAGTLQNRSAAMSYTVPKVSITLNSTLLDGVTSVAMELQNDISWTPYTTVHNALTVTNASNAMYPTAFVLSKKILSGSITQYLTDATVSNTLDWDTDASLTI
;
A
#
# COMPACT_ATOMS: atom_id res chain seq x y z
N LEU A 1 -17.04 -9.06 0.02
CA LEU A 1 -16.22 -10.03 0.75
C LEU A 1 -15.24 -9.31 1.65
N ARG A 2 -14.90 -9.91 2.81
CA ARG A 2 -13.93 -9.40 3.76
C ARG A 2 -12.92 -10.50 4.10
N TYR A 3 -11.65 -10.16 4.09
CA TYR A 3 -10.56 -11.05 4.44
C TYR A 3 -9.88 -10.54 5.72
N LYS A 4 -9.37 -11.44 6.53
CA LYS A 4 -8.59 -11.10 7.73
C LYS A 4 -7.13 -11.41 7.43
N LEU A 5 -6.26 -10.43 7.61
CA LEU A 5 -4.80 -10.58 7.55
C LEU A 5 -4.21 -10.42 8.95
N ASP A 6 -3.24 -11.24 9.28
CA ASP A 6 -2.46 -11.08 10.50
C ASP A 6 -1.21 -10.24 10.16
N VAL A 7 -1.15 -9.05 10.73
CA VAL A 7 -0.15 -8.04 10.37
C VAL A 7 0.65 -7.60 11.59
N GLN A 8 1.84 -7.08 11.34
CA GLN A 8 2.73 -6.43 12.31
C GLN A 8 3.05 -5.02 11.84
N ASP A 9 3.57 -4.20 12.76
CA ASP A 9 4.10 -2.87 12.48
C ASP A 9 3.13 -1.97 11.71
N ILE A 10 1.86 -2.03 12.11
CA ILE A 10 0.83 -1.23 11.45
C ILE A 10 0.95 0.24 11.84
N SER A 11 1.01 1.11 10.84
CA SER A 11 0.97 2.56 10.97
C SER A 11 -0.08 3.13 10.02
N PHE A 12 -0.79 4.15 10.47
CA PHE A 12 -1.76 4.86 9.62
C PHE A 12 -1.97 6.28 10.13
N SER A 13 -2.15 7.23 9.21
CA SER A 13 -2.37 8.63 9.55
C SER A 13 -3.13 9.36 8.45
N GLN A 14 -3.74 10.48 8.81
CA GLN A 14 -4.28 11.44 7.87
C GLN A 14 -3.99 12.86 8.35
N THR A 15 -3.52 13.71 7.46
CA THR A 15 -3.22 15.11 7.73
C THR A 15 -4.24 16.02 7.06
N PHE A 16 -4.41 17.20 7.64
CA PHE A 16 -5.33 18.23 7.14
C PHE A 16 -4.57 19.51 6.88
N SER A 17 -4.98 20.22 5.85
CA SER A 17 -4.50 21.57 5.59
C SER A 17 -5.46 22.56 6.23
N GLU A 18 -4.90 23.46 7.02
CA GLU A 18 -5.61 24.49 7.73
C GLU A 18 -5.19 25.85 7.18
N GLN A 19 -6.15 26.74 6.99
CA GLN A 19 -5.91 28.11 6.61
C GLN A 19 -6.39 29.04 7.73
N SER A 20 -5.48 29.80 8.30
CA SER A 20 -5.79 30.80 9.29
C SER A 20 -6.01 32.19 8.65
N TYR A 21 -6.94 32.95 9.18
CA TYR A 21 -7.25 34.30 8.73
C TYR A 21 -6.94 35.29 9.87
N PRO A 22 -5.79 35.97 9.83
CA PRO A 22 -5.55 37.09 10.70
C PRO A 22 -6.35 38.28 10.17
N VAL A 23 -7.16 38.91 11.03
CA VAL A 23 -7.87 40.14 10.71
C VAL A 23 -7.21 41.30 11.45
N LYS A 24 -6.83 42.29 10.66
CA LYS A 24 -6.27 43.53 11.16
C LYS A 24 -7.37 44.57 11.23
N THR A 25 -7.81 44.94 12.42
CA THR A 25 -8.81 45.99 12.60
C THR A 25 -8.14 47.37 12.85
N LEU A 26 -8.83 48.44 12.48
CA LEU A 26 -8.34 49.82 12.63
C LEU A 26 -7.98 50.20 14.10
N HIS A 27 -8.49 49.46 15.07
CA HIS A 27 -8.26 49.68 16.49
C HIS A 27 -7.34 48.64 17.14
N ALA A 28 -6.97 47.59 16.44
CA ALA A 28 -6.04 46.61 16.96
C ALA A 28 -4.61 46.92 16.51
N GLN A 29 -3.72 47.12 17.47
CA GLN A 29 -2.30 47.33 17.18
C GLN A 29 -1.59 46.06 16.74
N ASN A 30 -2.19 44.90 16.99
CA ASN A 30 -1.67 43.57 16.61
C ASN A 30 -2.68 42.83 15.75
N ASP A 31 -2.19 41.91 14.91
CA ASP A 31 -3.04 41.02 14.16
C ASP A 31 -3.81 40.12 15.12
N VAL A 32 -5.12 40.07 14.98
CA VAL A 32 -5.99 39.24 15.80
C VAL A 32 -6.34 37.98 14.99
N PHE A 33 -6.09 36.82 15.60
CA PHE A 33 -6.54 35.55 15.04
C PHE A 33 -8.06 35.43 15.24
N GLU A 34 -8.82 35.47 14.15
CA GLU A 34 -10.28 35.33 14.19
C GLU A 34 -10.78 33.88 13.93
N GLY A 35 -9.93 33.01 13.43
CA GLY A 35 -10.29 31.62 13.21
C GLY A 35 -9.44 30.94 12.18
N SER A 36 -9.64 29.66 12.08
CA SER A 36 -9.05 28.83 11.04
C SER A 36 -10.11 27.93 10.40
N ILE A 37 -9.91 27.61 9.14
CA ILE A 37 -10.76 26.71 8.40
C ILE A 37 -9.91 25.57 7.87
N ILE A 38 -10.33 24.34 8.18
CA ILE A 38 -9.76 23.17 7.51
C ILE A 38 -10.34 23.14 6.10
N ASN A 39 -9.50 23.36 5.11
CA ASN A 39 -9.94 23.46 3.73
C ASN A 39 -9.68 22.18 2.92
N LYS A 40 -8.80 21.31 3.39
CA LYS A 40 -8.37 20.15 2.65
C LYS A 40 -7.88 19.03 3.57
N ALA A 41 -8.33 17.79 3.31
CA ALA A 41 -7.72 16.59 3.83
C ALA A 41 -6.73 16.04 2.79
N ASN A 42 -5.51 15.74 3.19
CA ASN A 42 -4.60 14.98 2.33
C ASN A 42 -5.04 13.51 2.31
N ALA A 43 -4.59 12.75 1.33
CA ALA A 43 -4.80 11.31 1.34
C ALA A 43 -4.25 10.71 2.64
N ALA A 44 -5.00 9.79 3.23
CA ALA A 44 -4.52 9.04 4.38
C ALA A 44 -3.43 8.07 3.94
N THR A 45 -2.43 7.84 4.78
CA THR A 45 -1.37 6.88 4.51
C THR A 45 -1.47 5.70 5.45
N PHE A 46 -1.04 4.53 5.00
CA PHE A 46 -0.94 3.34 5.83
C PHE A 46 0.27 2.49 5.44
N SER A 47 0.79 1.77 6.40
CA SER A 47 1.81 0.75 6.17
C SER A 47 1.63 -0.40 7.16
N PHE A 48 1.96 -1.61 6.74
CA PHE A 48 1.99 -2.78 7.60
C PHE A 48 2.88 -3.88 6.99
N THR A 49 3.30 -4.80 7.84
CA THR A 49 4.07 -5.97 7.44
C THR A 49 3.27 -7.23 7.71
N ILE A 50 3.22 -8.13 6.75
CA ILE A 50 2.71 -9.49 6.91
C ILE A 50 3.93 -10.39 7.11
N PRO A 51 4.20 -10.88 8.34
CA PRO A 51 5.46 -11.55 8.67
C PRO A 51 5.57 -12.95 8.08
N ALA A 52 4.44 -13.58 7.83
CA ALA A 52 4.36 -14.88 7.19
C ALA A 52 3.02 -14.96 6.46
N ILE A 53 3.06 -15.06 5.16
CA ILE A 53 1.87 -15.06 4.33
C ILE A 53 1.54 -16.49 3.86
N THR A 54 0.25 -16.82 3.87
CA THR A 54 -0.26 -18.03 3.23
C THR A 54 -0.45 -17.79 1.74
N GLU A 55 -0.48 -18.84 0.94
CA GLU A 55 -0.70 -18.73 -0.51
C GLU A 55 -2.01 -18.00 -0.84
N ALA A 56 -3.09 -18.32 -0.14
CA ALA A 56 -4.39 -17.68 -0.36
C ALA A 56 -4.38 -16.18 -0.02
N ASP A 57 -3.64 -15.77 1.01
CA ASP A 57 -3.49 -14.36 1.37
C ASP A 57 -2.59 -13.62 0.39
N PHE A 58 -1.56 -14.30 -0.10
CA PHE A 58 -0.66 -13.76 -1.10
C PHE A 58 -1.41 -13.41 -2.40
N GLU A 59 -2.28 -14.29 -2.88
CA GLU A 59 -3.10 -14.03 -4.07
C GLU A 59 -3.94 -12.76 -3.93
N ILE A 60 -4.59 -12.57 -2.77
CA ILE A 60 -5.42 -11.39 -2.54
C ILE A 60 -4.57 -10.11 -2.54
N VAL A 61 -3.43 -10.13 -1.86
CA VAL A 61 -2.52 -8.98 -1.79
C VAL A 61 -1.90 -8.69 -3.15
N ARG A 62 -1.44 -9.74 -3.83
CA ARG A 62 -0.88 -9.66 -5.19
C ARG A 62 -1.87 -9.01 -6.16
N ASP A 63 -3.11 -9.46 -6.18
CA ASP A 63 -4.12 -8.95 -7.10
C ASP A 63 -4.39 -7.46 -6.82
N LYS A 64 -4.50 -7.07 -5.55
CA LYS A 64 -4.67 -5.65 -5.19
C LYS A 64 -3.46 -4.78 -5.52
N LEU A 65 -2.27 -5.33 -5.41
CA LEU A 65 -1.03 -4.65 -5.76
C LEU A 65 -0.86 -4.52 -7.29
N LEU A 66 -1.11 -5.60 -8.03
CA LEU A 66 -0.96 -5.61 -9.48
C LEU A 66 -2.02 -4.78 -10.19
N ASP A 67 -3.27 -4.84 -9.76
CA ASP A 67 -4.37 -4.12 -10.39
C ASP A 67 -4.48 -2.66 -9.94
N ALA A 68 -3.79 -2.29 -8.85
CA ALA A 68 -3.98 -1.03 -8.15
C ALA A 68 -5.46 -0.76 -7.84
N GLY A 69 -6.22 -1.83 -7.61
CA GLY A 69 -7.65 -1.77 -7.35
C GLY A 69 -7.94 -1.26 -5.95
N SER A 70 -8.89 -0.33 -5.81
CA SER A 70 -9.29 0.19 -4.51
C SER A 70 -10.00 -0.86 -3.65
N PHE A 71 -9.85 -0.73 -2.34
CA PHE A 71 -10.52 -1.55 -1.33
C PHE A 71 -10.74 -0.74 -0.04
N ASP A 72 -11.57 -1.25 0.85
CA ASP A 72 -11.71 -0.71 2.19
C ASP A 72 -10.82 -1.49 3.17
N LEU A 73 -9.91 -0.80 3.86
CA LEU A 73 -9.05 -1.41 4.87
C LEU A 73 -9.60 -1.12 6.27
N TYR A 74 -9.85 -2.18 7.03
CA TYR A 74 -10.30 -2.07 8.41
C TYR A 74 -9.19 -2.49 9.36
N ILE A 75 -8.92 -1.65 10.34
CA ILE A 75 -7.94 -1.90 11.40
C ILE A 75 -8.72 -1.99 12.70
N LYS A 76 -8.79 -3.18 13.27
CA LYS A 76 -9.49 -3.42 14.54
C LYS A 76 -8.46 -3.58 15.66
N THR A 77 -8.53 -2.67 16.61
CA THR A 77 -7.78 -2.74 17.88
C THR A 77 -8.70 -3.27 18.99
N SER A 78 -8.16 -3.44 20.18
CA SER A 78 -8.98 -3.79 21.37
C SER A 78 -9.97 -2.69 21.74
N ALA A 79 -9.65 -1.43 21.46
CA ALA A 79 -10.44 -0.27 21.89
C ALA A 79 -11.35 0.27 20.79
N ASP A 80 -10.97 0.16 19.51
CA ASP A 80 -11.68 0.84 18.43
C ASP A 80 -11.49 0.15 17.08
N THR A 81 -12.30 0.55 16.10
CA THR A 81 -12.17 0.12 14.72
C THR A 81 -11.99 1.32 13.82
N PHE A 82 -10.93 1.32 13.06
CA PHE A 82 -10.62 2.34 12.05
C PHE A 82 -10.93 1.80 10.66
N LYS A 83 -11.36 2.67 9.78
CA LYS A 83 -11.60 2.36 8.37
C LYS A 83 -10.83 3.36 7.51
N LEU A 84 -10.07 2.84 6.58
CA LEU A 84 -9.45 3.58 5.49
C LEU A 84 -10.28 3.30 4.22
N GLU A 85 -10.97 4.34 3.74
CA GLU A 85 -11.89 4.24 2.60
C GLU A 85 -11.14 4.44 1.28
N THR A 86 -11.50 3.66 0.28
CA THR A 86 -10.88 3.71 -1.06
C THR A 86 -9.35 3.59 -0.96
N ALA A 87 -8.88 2.63 -0.16
CA ALA A 87 -7.46 2.36 0.00
C ALA A 87 -6.87 1.75 -1.27
N VAL A 88 -5.64 2.11 -1.58
CA VAL A 88 -4.88 1.61 -2.73
C VAL A 88 -3.45 1.32 -2.27
N ILE A 89 -2.87 0.22 -2.73
CA ILE A 89 -1.48 -0.12 -2.43
C ILE A 89 -0.57 0.65 -3.38
N THR A 90 0.32 1.47 -2.81
CA THR A 90 1.32 2.24 -3.57
C THR A 90 2.65 1.52 -3.68
N ASN A 91 3.01 0.72 -2.67
CA ASN A 91 4.24 -0.04 -2.66
C ASN A 91 4.02 -1.39 -1.99
N GLY A 92 4.54 -2.42 -2.61
CA GLY A 92 4.62 -3.76 -2.03
C GLY A 92 6.00 -4.34 -2.26
N SER A 93 6.70 -4.69 -1.19
CA SER A 93 8.02 -5.31 -1.27
C SER A 93 8.01 -6.66 -0.56
N PHE A 94 8.69 -7.63 -1.16
CA PHE A 94 8.88 -8.93 -0.56
C PHE A 94 10.26 -9.50 -0.90
N GLY A 95 10.78 -10.24 0.06
CA GLY A 95 12.03 -10.96 -0.08
C GLY A 95 11.82 -12.44 0.11
N ILE A 96 12.39 -13.24 -0.79
CA ILE A 96 12.39 -14.69 -0.70
C ILE A 96 13.82 -15.13 -0.40
N GLU A 97 13.99 -15.72 0.78
CA GLU A 97 15.26 -16.28 1.21
C GLU A 97 15.06 -17.75 1.58
N ARG A 98 16.14 -18.50 1.49
CA ARG A 98 16.14 -19.91 1.88
C ARG A 98 15.69 -20.09 3.33
N SER A 99 14.74 -20.99 3.54
CA SER A 99 14.28 -21.40 4.87
C SER A 99 13.60 -20.32 5.71
N ARG A 100 13.11 -19.25 5.08
CA ARG A 100 12.32 -18.22 5.76
C ARG A 100 10.91 -18.16 5.21
N PRO A 101 9.89 -17.94 6.05
CA PRO A 101 8.54 -17.64 5.57
C PRO A 101 8.54 -16.39 4.69
N LEU A 102 7.67 -16.36 3.69
CA LEU A 102 7.49 -15.18 2.87
C LEU A 102 6.89 -14.05 3.70
N SER A 103 7.62 -12.96 3.81
CA SER A 103 7.19 -11.72 4.45
C SER A 103 6.93 -10.66 3.39
N ILE A 104 5.85 -9.91 3.55
CA ILE A 104 5.50 -8.81 2.64
C ILE A 104 5.33 -7.53 3.43
N GLN A 105 5.98 -6.48 2.98
CA GLN A 105 5.75 -5.12 3.46
C GLN A 105 4.86 -4.39 2.47
N ILE A 106 3.79 -3.79 2.98
CA ILE A 106 2.80 -3.05 2.21
C ILE A 106 2.77 -1.62 2.67
N GLN A 107 2.72 -0.70 1.71
CA GLN A 107 2.44 0.72 1.93
C GLN A 107 1.33 1.14 0.98
N GLY A 108 0.52 2.07 1.41
CA GLY A 108 -0.56 2.56 0.58
C GLY A 108 -1.16 3.87 1.05
N GLU A 109 -2.08 4.33 0.26
CA GLU A 109 -2.83 5.55 0.52
C GLU A 109 -4.34 5.28 0.47
N ALA A 110 -5.11 6.14 1.10
CA ALA A 110 -6.56 6.04 1.11
C ALA A 110 -7.20 7.43 1.07
N SER A 111 -8.42 7.49 0.61
CA SER A 111 -9.18 8.73 0.57
C SER A 111 -9.41 9.31 1.97
N LYS A 112 -9.90 8.48 2.88
CA LYS A 112 -10.40 8.95 4.18
C LYS A 112 -10.11 7.93 5.28
N LEU A 113 -9.70 8.44 6.43
CA LEU A 113 -9.58 7.68 7.68
C LEU A 113 -10.78 8.01 8.58
N THR A 114 -11.54 6.99 8.97
CA THR A 114 -12.71 7.11 9.86
C THR A 114 -12.50 6.25 11.10
N ARG A 115 -12.82 6.81 12.26
CA ARG A 115 -12.82 6.12 13.56
C ARG A 115 -14.22 5.62 13.91
N GLY A 116 -14.32 4.53 14.68
CA GLY A 116 -15.60 3.98 15.14
C GLY A 116 -16.39 3.29 14.02
N ALA A 117 -15.71 2.83 12.97
CA ALA A 117 -16.36 2.20 11.84
C ALA A 117 -16.89 0.81 12.16
N THR A 118 -18.08 0.50 11.62
CA THR A 118 -18.62 -0.86 11.67
C THR A 118 -18.00 -1.71 10.56
N LEU A 119 -17.58 -2.92 10.92
CA LEU A 119 -17.02 -3.87 9.95
C LEU A 119 -18.10 -4.28 8.94
N ALA A 120 -17.92 -3.94 7.69
CA ALA A 120 -18.81 -4.31 6.59
C ALA A 120 -18.36 -5.60 5.88
N GLY A 121 -19.29 -6.24 5.18
CA GLY A 121 -19.03 -7.42 4.36
C GLY A 121 -18.98 -8.73 5.14
N THR A 122 -19.16 -9.85 4.44
CA THR A 122 -19.10 -11.20 5.00
C THR A 122 -17.67 -11.68 5.11
N LEU A 123 -17.24 -12.08 6.31
CA LEU A 123 -15.92 -12.64 6.54
C LEU A 123 -15.79 -13.97 5.79
N GLN A 124 -14.75 -14.07 4.96
CA GLN A 124 -14.37 -15.33 4.35
C GLN A 124 -13.57 -16.15 5.36
N ASN A 125 -14.08 -17.34 5.65
CA ASN A 125 -13.34 -18.28 6.48
C ASN A 125 -12.14 -18.78 5.69
N ARG A 126 -10.96 -18.61 6.25
CA ARG A 126 -9.76 -19.28 5.76
C ARG A 126 -9.86 -20.77 6.06
N SER A 127 -9.32 -21.57 5.18
CA SER A 127 -9.00 -22.96 5.51
C SER A 127 -8.12 -22.98 6.77
N ALA A 128 -8.48 -23.82 7.74
CA ALA A 128 -7.84 -23.85 9.06
C ALA A 128 -6.35 -24.29 9.05
N ALA A 129 -5.83 -24.69 7.91
CA ALA A 129 -4.42 -25.06 7.75
C ALA A 129 -3.60 -23.82 7.39
N MET A 130 -3.15 -23.10 8.40
CA MET A 130 -2.05 -22.15 8.24
C MET A 130 -0.74 -22.93 8.05
N SER A 131 -0.49 -23.41 6.88
CA SER A 131 0.85 -23.85 6.52
C SER A 131 1.63 -22.62 6.08
N TYR A 132 2.54 -22.15 6.92
CA TYR A 132 3.55 -21.20 6.51
C TYR A 132 4.38 -21.85 5.40
N THR A 133 4.16 -21.41 4.21
CA THR A 133 4.89 -21.95 3.07
C THR A 133 6.26 -21.29 3.04
N VAL A 134 7.30 -22.08 3.21
CA VAL A 134 8.65 -21.66 2.79
C VAL A 134 8.61 -21.71 1.27
N PRO A 135 8.66 -20.57 0.58
CA PRO A 135 8.49 -20.57 -0.87
C PRO A 135 9.63 -21.32 -1.53
N LYS A 136 9.28 -22.25 -2.41
CA LYS A 136 10.20 -22.81 -3.39
C LYS A 136 10.06 -21.94 -4.65
N VAL A 137 11.09 -21.19 -4.97
CA VAL A 137 11.12 -20.37 -6.17
C VAL A 137 11.89 -21.10 -7.27
N SER A 138 11.27 -21.20 -8.42
CA SER A 138 11.93 -21.62 -9.65
C SER A 138 12.02 -20.44 -10.59
N ILE A 139 13.22 -20.00 -10.89
CA ILE A 139 13.46 -18.91 -11.81
C ILE A 139 14.01 -19.49 -13.09
N THR A 140 13.36 -19.18 -14.21
CA THR A 140 13.81 -19.58 -15.53
C THR A 140 14.21 -18.36 -16.36
N LEU A 141 15.35 -18.47 -16.99
CA LEU A 141 15.84 -17.51 -17.95
C LEU A 141 15.84 -18.18 -19.33
N ASN A 142 15.17 -17.59 -20.31
CA ASN A 142 15.01 -18.16 -21.64
C ASN A 142 14.62 -19.66 -21.62
N SER A 143 13.68 -20.03 -20.74
CA SER A 143 13.22 -21.40 -20.49
C SER A 143 14.24 -22.34 -19.81
N THR A 144 15.39 -21.83 -19.39
CA THR A 144 16.40 -22.60 -18.65
C THR A 144 16.30 -22.25 -17.16
N LEU A 145 16.25 -23.26 -16.30
CA LEU A 145 16.22 -23.06 -14.85
C LEU A 145 17.54 -22.45 -14.36
N LEU A 146 17.45 -21.36 -13.62
CA LEU A 146 18.61 -20.79 -12.93
C LEU A 146 18.91 -21.57 -11.66
N ASP A 147 20.00 -22.29 -11.65
CA ASP A 147 20.49 -23.01 -10.49
C ASP A 147 21.26 -22.08 -9.54
N GLY A 148 21.25 -22.42 -8.26
CA GLY A 148 22.06 -21.71 -7.26
C GLY A 148 21.50 -20.35 -6.81
N VAL A 149 20.23 -20.05 -7.09
CA VAL A 149 19.57 -18.83 -6.57
C VAL A 149 19.42 -18.94 -5.05
N THR A 150 19.95 -17.94 -4.33
CA THR A 150 19.95 -17.90 -2.88
C THR A 150 18.93 -16.93 -2.30
N SER A 151 18.67 -15.81 -3.00
CA SER A 151 17.65 -14.85 -2.60
C SER A 151 17.08 -14.13 -3.81
N VAL A 152 15.82 -13.72 -3.66
CA VAL A 152 15.09 -12.90 -4.61
C VAL A 152 14.42 -11.78 -3.82
N ALA A 153 14.64 -10.54 -4.18
CA ALA A 153 13.90 -9.40 -3.65
C ALA A 153 13.13 -8.74 -4.80
N MET A 154 11.88 -8.43 -4.55
CA MET A 154 11.01 -7.76 -5.52
C MET A 154 10.27 -6.61 -4.84
N GLU A 155 10.11 -5.54 -5.59
CA GLU A 155 9.36 -4.36 -5.19
C GLU A 155 8.49 -3.91 -6.36
N LEU A 156 7.21 -3.76 -6.10
CA LEU A 156 6.26 -3.16 -7.04
C LEU A 156 5.78 -1.84 -6.48
N GLN A 157 5.98 -0.78 -7.26
CA GLN A 157 5.52 0.56 -6.94
C GLN A 157 4.45 1.01 -7.91
N ASN A 158 3.32 1.46 -7.38
CA ASN A 158 2.25 2.13 -8.10
C ASN A 158 2.34 3.63 -7.83
N ASP A 159 2.65 4.41 -8.84
CA ASP A 159 2.64 5.87 -8.79
C ASP A 159 1.22 6.37 -8.99
N ILE A 160 0.60 6.88 -7.92
CA ILE A 160 -0.77 7.35 -7.91
C ILE A 160 -0.85 8.84 -7.61
N SER A 161 -1.80 9.49 -8.25
CA SER A 161 -2.14 10.89 -7.99
C SER A 161 -3.60 11.00 -7.63
N TRP A 162 -3.87 11.58 -6.47
CA TRP A 162 -5.24 11.85 -6.05
C TRP A 162 -5.81 13.05 -6.78
N THR A 163 -7.02 12.89 -7.31
CA THR A 163 -7.71 13.98 -8.00
C THR A 163 -8.06 15.09 -7.01
N PRO A 164 -7.97 16.36 -7.44
CA PRO A 164 -8.44 17.46 -6.63
C PRO A 164 -9.96 17.29 -6.39
N TYR A 165 -10.36 17.32 -5.14
CA TYR A 165 -11.72 17.10 -4.68
C TYR A 165 -12.52 18.38 -4.54
N THR A 166 -11.88 19.52 -4.65
CA THR A 166 -12.54 20.83 -4.65
C THR A 166 -12.45 21.46 -6.01
N THR A 167 -13.57 21.56 -6.70
CA THR A 167 -13.73 22.51 -7.78
C THR A 167 -14.14 23.86 -7.18
N VAL A 168 -13.93 24.96 -7.88
CA VAL A 168 -14.39 26.29 -7.46
C VAL A 168 -15.88 26.27 -7.11
N HIS A 169 -16.65 25.44 -7.77
CA HIS A 169 -18.08 25.27 -7.52
C HIS A 169 -18.40 24.59 -6.17
N ASN A 170 -17.56 23.67 -5.72
CA ASN A 170 -17.77 22.90 -4.48
C ASN A 170 -17.01 23.48 -3.28
N ALA A 171 -16.09 24.39 -3.49
CA ALA A 171 -15.24 24.96 -2.43
C ALA A 171 -16.04 25.75 -1.38
N LEU A 172 -17.22 26.25 -1.72
CA LEU A 172 -18.06 27.05 -0.84
C LEU A 172 -18.83 26.26 0.23
N THR A 173 -18.81 24.94 0.16
CA THR A 173 -19.59 24.07 1.08
C THR A 173 -18.74 23.34 2.09
N VAL A 174 -17.47 23.73 2.27
CA VAL A 174 -16.55 23.07 3.21
C VAL A 174 -16.94 23.40 4.63
N THR A 175 -17.80 22.59 5.20
CA THR A 175 -17.96 22.47 6.65
C THR A 175 -17.12 21.28 7.14
N ASN A 176 -16.65 21.34 8.37
CA ASN A 176 -15.71 20.38 9.00
C ASN A 176 -16.11 18.90 8.93
N ALA A 177 -17.32 18.57 8.52
CA ALA A 177 -17.83 17.21 8.37
C ALA A 177 -18.12 16.81 6.92
N SER A 178 -17.85 17.69 5.95
CA SER A 178 -18.19 17.41 4.56
C SER A 178 -17.22 16.43 3.92
N ASN A 179 -17.76 15.43 3.21
CA ASN A 179 -16.94 14.55 2.36
C ASN A 179 -16.21 15.30 1.24
N ALA A 180 -16.61 16.54 0.95
CA ALA A 180 -15.99 17.39 -0.07
C ALA A 180 -14.53 17.78 0.24
N MET A 181 -14.08 17.66 1.50
CA MET A 181 -12.69 17.94 1.87
C MET A 181 -11.73 16.76 1.60
N TYR A 182 -12.25 15.57 1.33
CA TYR A 182 -11.45 14.37 1.10
C TYR A 182 -11.27 14.09 -0.39
N PRO A 183 -10.13 13.53 -0.82
CA PRO A 183 -9.95 13.10 -2.21
C PRO A 183 -10.95 11.99 -2.54
N THR A 184 -11.56 12.05 -3.71
CA THR A 184 -12.63 11.11 -4.11
C THR A 184 -12.16 10.01 -5.05
N ALA A 185 -11.14 10.27 -5.83
CA ALA A 185 -10.61 9.35 -6.81
C ALA A 185 -9.10 9.52 -6.98
N PHE A 186 -8.47 8.53 -7.55
CA PHE A 186 -7.06 8.55 -7.90
C PHE A 186 -6.84 8.14 -9.35
N VAL A 187 -5.71 8.55 -9.90
CA VAL A 187 -5.23 8.15 -11.22
C VAL A 187 -3.92 7.41 -11.02
N LEU A 188 -3.82 6.22 -11.61
CA LEU A 188 -2.57 5.48 -11.69
C LEU A 188 -1.76 6.02 -12.87
N SER A 189 -0.62 6.62 -12.58
CA SER A 189 0.26 7.22 -13.59
C SER A 189 1.26 6.20 -14.13
N LYS A 190 1.84 5.40 -13.26
CA LYS A 190 2.92 4.48 -13.60
C LYS A 190 2.96 3.28 -12.66
N LYS A 191 3.39 2.14 -13.19
CA LYS A 191 3.79 0.97 -12.40
C LYS A 191 5.28 0.70 -12.63
N ILE A 192 6.01 0.48 -11.57
CA ILE A 192 7.44 0.18 -11.61
C ILE A 192 7.64 -1.14 -10.88
N LEU A 193 8.16 -2.12 -11.57
CA LEU A 193 8.64 -3.36 -10.98
C LEU A 193 10.16 -3.29 -10.92
N SER A 194 10.72 -3.48 -9.76
CA SER A 194 12.16 -3.59 -9.54
C SER A 194 12.47 -4.82 -8.69
N GLY A 195 13.70 -5.29 -8.74
CA GLY A 195 14.09 -6.42 -7.95
C GLY A 195 15.56 -6.77 -8.10
N SER A 196 15.99 -7.76 -7.32
CA SER A 196 17.32 -8.31 -7.39
C SER A 196 17.27 -9.82 -7.19
N ILE A 197 18.15 -10.52 -7.89
CA ILE A 197 18.33 -11.96 -7.77
C ILE A 197 19.79 -12.18 -7.37
N THR A 198 19.99 -12.95 -6.29
CA THR A 198 21.32 -13.35 -5.87
C THR A 198 21.53 -14.81 -6.21
N GLN A 199 22.57 -15.09 -6.97
CA GLN A 199 22.92 -16.43 -7.41
C GLN A 199 24.31 -16.80 -6.86
N TYR A 200 24.42 -18.02 -6.39
CA TYR A 200 25.70 -18.61 -6.02
C TYR A 200 26.35 -19.20 -7.27
N LEU A 201 27.53 -18.69 -7.63
CA LEU A 201 28.29 -19.15 -8.78
C LEU A 201 29.19 -20.32 -8.39
N THR A 202 29.03 -21.43 -9.10
CA THR A 202 29.93 -22.58 -9.07
C THR A 202 30.35 -22.89 -10.50
N ASP A 203 31.40 -23.69 -10.68
CA ASP A 203 31.80 -24.13 -12.01
C ASP A 203 30.67 -24.82 -12.80
N ALA A 204 29.73 -25.44 -12.09
CA ALA A 204 28.55 -26.06 -12.69
C ALA A 204 27.45 -25.06 -13.09
N THR A 205 27.42 -23.86 -12.50
CA THR A 205 26.38 -22.85 -12.74
C THR A 205 26.84 -21.71 -13.63
N VAL A 206 28.13 -21.65 -13.99
CA VAL A 206 28.69 -20.58 -14.84
C VAL A 206 27.98 -20.46 -16.20
N SER A 207 27.53 -21.56 -16.78
CA SER A 207 26.78 -21.56 -18.04
C SER A 207 25.32 -21.07 -17.92
N ASN A 208 24.80 -20.97 -16.72
CA ASN A 208 23.42 -20.56 -16.41
C ASN A 208 23.39 -19.24 -15.63
N THR A 209 24.38 -18.38 -15.80
CA THR A 209 24.38 -17.03 -15.24
C THR A 209 23.49 -16.11 -16.04
N LEU A 210 22.90 -15.14 -15.34
CA LEU A 210 22.19 -14.03 -15.95
C LEU A 210 23.15 -13.22 -16.82
N ASP A 211 22.89 -13.18 -18.11
CA ASP A 211 23.56 -12.29 -19.05
C ASP A 211 22.54 -11.24 -19.54
N TRP A 212 22.61 -10.06 -18.96
CA TRP A 212 21.69 -8.96 -19.24
C TRP A 212 21.76 -8.44 -20.68
N ASP A 213 22.90 -8.67 -21.36
CA ASP A 213 23.09 -8.20 -22.72
C ASP A 213 22.45 -9.12 -23.78
N THR A 214 22.32 -10.40 -23.46
CA THR A 214 21.83 -11.40 -24.41
C THR A 214 20.48 -12.01 -24.04
N ASP A 215 20.04 -11.84 -22.79
CA ASP A 215 18.84 -12.50 -22.29
C ASP A 215 17.57 -11.69 -22.56
N ALA A 216 16.63 -12.31 -23.26
CA ALA A 216 15.42 -11.66 -23.74
C ALA A 216 14.23 -11.77 -22.75
N SER A 217 14.21 -12.74 -21.85
CA SER A 217 13.10 -12.93 -20.92
C SER A 217 13.51 -13.60 -19.61
N LEU A 218 13.01 -13.08 -18.50
CA LEU A 218 13.12 -13.64 -17.16
C LEU A 218 11.72 -13.98 -16.64
N THR A 219 11.53 -15.19 -16.16
CA THR A 219 10.29 -15.63 -15.49
C THR A 219 10.59 -16.02 -14.04
N ILE A 220 9.81 -15.47 -13.11
CA ILE A 220 9.91 -15.70 -11.67
C ILE A 220 8.63 -16.33 -11.15
#